data_7520a7bd936c31733d1ee53c09a6add8
#
_entry.id   7520a7bd936c31733d1ee53c09a6add8
#
_cell.length_a   1.000
_cell.length_b   1.000
_cell.length_c   1.000
_cell.angle_alpha   90.00
_cell.angle_beta   90.00
_cell.angle_gamma   90.00
#
_symmetry.space_group_name_H-M   'P 1'
#
loop_
_entity.id
_entity.type
_entity.pdbx_description
1 polymer ?
#
loop_
_entity_poly.entity_id
_entity_poly.type
_entity_poly.pdbx_seq_one_letter_code
_entity_poly.pdbx_strand_id
1 'polypeptide(L)'
;MDARSIAATAANKGFLTAADEFTGTYTKPAYHFDKKIYENRVFDSKGVADPSVEIQFGPNIKDWPAMPQLAENLILKVVSEIHDPVTTTDELIPSGETSSFRSNPLGLAEFTLSRKDPAYVGRAKEVQVAEKAIQEGNCPAEALPELKPVFAAIHTQYPDIDKTNVGVGSTIFAVKPGDGSAREQAASCQKVLGGWANIANEYATKRYRSNLINWGMLPFLIPEGDLPFTNGDYIFVPEIRKAVEEKAVSYTHLRAHETCADL
;
A
#
# COMPACT_ATOMS: atom_id res chain seq x y z
N MET A 1 -4.10 11.45 -32.64
CA MET A 1 -3.51 11.05 -33.95
C MET A 1 -3.24 9.54 -33.90
N ASP A 2 -3.59 8.80 -34.93
CA ASP A 2 -3.31 7.37 -34.98
C ASP A 2 -1.82 7.09 -35.30
N ALA A 3 -1.36 5.87 -35.00
CA ALA A 3 0.07 5.52 -35.13
C ALA A 3 0.61 5.64 -36.57
N ARG A 4 -0.21 5.42 -37.57
CA ARG A 4 0.19 5.53 -38.98
C ARG A 4 0.39 6.99 -39.39
N SER A 5 -0.50 7.89 -38.95
CA SER A 5 -0.36 9.33 -39.20
C SER A 5 0.82 9.92 -38.42
N ILE A 6 1.14 9.40 -37.23
CA ILE A 6 2.38 9.76 -36.49
C ILE A 6 3.60 9.34 -37.30
N ALA A 7 3.62 8.12 -37.83
CA ALA A 7 4.74 7.62 -38.64
C ALA A 7 4.87 8.41 -39.95
N ALA A 8 3.76 8.72 -40.63
CA ALA A 8 3.79 9.55 -41.85
C ALA A 8 4.32 10.96 -41.60
N THR A 9 3.89 11.59 -40.47
CA THR A 9 4.38 12.90 -40.04
C THR A 9 5.88 12.87 -39.73
N ALA A 10 6.37 11.84 -39.05
CA ALA A 10 7.79 11.66 -38.77
C ALA A 10 8.62 11.44 -40.08
N ALA A 11 8.13 10.61 -40.96
CA ALA A 11 8.77 10.35 -42.28
C ALA A 11 8.79 11.60 -43.18
N ASN A 12 7.78 12.48 -43.02
CA ASN A 12 7.71 13.77 -43.71
C ASN A 12 8.37 14.91 -42.89
N LYS A 13 9.44 14.61 -42.19
CA LYS A 13 10.33 15.57 -41.48
C LYS A 13 9.57 16.43 -40.44
N GLY A 14 8.48 15.89 -39.83
CA GLY A 14 7.69 16.57 -38.84
C GLY A 14 6.52 17.42 -39.39
N PHE A 15 6.35 17.51 -40.68
CA PHE A 15 5.15 18.14 -41.26
C PHE A 15 3.95 17.24 -41.07
N LEU A 16 2.91 17.80 -40.45
CA LEU A 16 1.67 17.06 -40.16
C LEU A 16 1.10 16.46 -41.45
N THR A 17 1.04 15.14 -41.51
CA THR A 17 0.69 14.37 -42.69
C THR A 17 -0.21 13.23 -42.32
N ALA A 18 -1.36 13.11 -42.99
CA ALA A 18 -2.23 11.95 -42.80
C ALA A 18 -1.60 10.70 -43.41
N ALA A 19 -1.92 9.53 -42.92
CA ALA A 19 -1.31 8.27 -43.37
C ALA A 19 -1.58 7.97 -44.84
N ASP A 20 -2.72 8.36 -45.37
CA ASP A 20 -3.15 8.23 -46.77
C ASP A 20 -2.59 9.32 -47.70
N GLU A 21 -2.12 10.43 -47.15
CA GLU A 21 -1.47 11.52 -47.87
C GLU A 21 0.04 11.31 -48.02
N PHE A 22 0.62 10.33 -47.32
CA PHE A 22 2.06 10.06 -47.40
C PHE A 22 2.45 9.40 -48.73
N THR A 23 3.19 10.14 -49.55
CA THR A 23 3.63 9.70 -50.88
C THR A 23 5.04 9.13 -50.90
N GLY A 24 5.72 9.06 -49.77
CA GLY A 24 7.05 8.51 -49.64
C GLY A 24 7.11 7.00 -49.87
N THR A 25 8.28 6.50 -50.29
CA THR A 25 8.51 5.06 -50.37
C THR A 25 8.75 4.45 -48.99
N TYR A 26 8.07 3.35 -48.70
CA TYR A 26 8.29 2.56 -47.52
C TYR A 26 9.01 1.27 -47.86
N THR A 27 10.17 1.09 -47.26
CA THR A 27 10.89 -0.18 -47.35
C THR A 27 10.60 -0.94 -46.04
N LYS A 28 9.93 -2.09 -46.16
CA LYS A 28 9.67 -2.94 -44.96
C LYS A 28 11.03 -3.41 -44.41
N PRO A 29 11.40 -3.05 -43.18
CA PRO A 29 12.64 -3.50 -42.58
C PRO A 29 12.61 -5.02 -42.42
N ALA A 30 13.73 -5.69 -42.75
CA ALA A 30 13.88 -7.10 -42.41
C ALA A 30 14.05 -7.23 -40.90
N TYR A 31 13.25 -8.08 -40.29
CA TYR A 31 13.45 -8.40 -38.89
C TYR A 31 14.74 -9.20 -38.72
N HIS A 32 15.63 -8.70 -37.88
CA HIS A 32 16.85 -9.39 -37.49
C HIS A 32 16.87 -9.50 -35.96
N PHE A 33 16.89 -10.74 -35.46
CA PHE A 33 17.04 -11.01 -34.03
C PHE A 33 18.51 -11.30 -33.74
N ASP A 34 19.15 -10.45 -32.94
CA ASP A 34 20.49 -10.69 -32.42
C ASP A 34 20.42 -11.05 -30.93
N LYS A 35 20.61 -12.33 -30.65
CA LYS A 35 20.56 -12.86 -29.28
C LYS A 35 21.67 -12.33 -28.37
N LYS A 36 22.77 -11.77 -28.94
CA LYS A 36 23.85 -11.16 -28.16
C LYS A 36 23.39 -10.08 -27.22
N ILE A 37 22.28 -9.37 -27.56
CA ILE A 37 21.66 -8.38 -26.67
C ILE A 37 21.24 -9.01 -25.35
N TYR A 38 20.74 -10.23 -25.39
CA TYR A 38 20.34 -10.99 -24.19
C TYR A 38 21.54 -11.66 -23.53
N GLU A 39 22.38 -12.33 -24.31
CA GLU A 39 23.57 -13.04 -23.82
C GLU A 39 24.54 -12.12 -23.07
N ASN A 40 24.63 -10.85 -23.47
CA ASN A 40 25.49 -9.86 -22.80
C ASN A 40 24.87 -9.18 -21.57
N ARG A 41 23.60 -9.38 -21.28
CA ARG A 41 22.88 -8.68 -20.21
C ARG A 41 22.26 -9.59 -19.17
N VAL A 42 22.10 -10.84 -19.47
CA VAL A 42 21.45 -11.83 -18.61
C VAL A 42 22.46 -12.91 -18.27
N PHE A 43 22.63 -13.19 -16.99
CA PHE A 43 23.37 -14.37 -16.57
C PHE A 43 22.59 -15.63 -17.03
N ASP A 44 23.22 -16.44 -17.86
CA ASP A 44 22.64 -17.69 -18.35
C ASP A 44 23.35 -18.88 -17.69
N SER A 45 22.71 -19.43 -16.66
CA SER A 45 23.17 -20.64 -15.98
C SER A 45 22.93 -21.93 -16.80
N LYS A 46 22.29 -21.82 -17.99
CA LYS A 46 21.91 -22.96 -18.84
C LYS A 46 21.07 -24.01 -18.09
N GLY A 47 20.26 -23.56 -17.15
CA GLY A 47 19.40 -24.43 -16.35
C GLY A 47 20.12 -25.17 -15.21
N VAL A 48 21.38 -24.88 -14.97
CA VAL A 48 22.16 -25.48 -13.86
C VAL A 48 22.23 -24.48 -12.72
N ALA A 49 21.76 -24.88 -11.52
CA ALA A 49 21.89 -24.07 -10.34
C ALA A 49 23.37 -23.97 -9.91
N ASP A 50 23.83 -22.76 -9.68
CA ASP A 50 25.17 -22.49 -9.14
C ASP A 50 25.03 -21.75 -7.81
N PRO A 51 25.15 -22.44 -6.66
CA PRO A 51 24.99 -21.83 -5.34
C PRO A 51 26.13 -20.86 -4.96
N SER A 52 27.19 -20.79 -5.75
CA SER A 52 28.28 -19.82 -5.54
C SER A 52 27.98 -18.43 -6.10
N VAL A 53 26.92 -18.31 -6.92
CA VAL A 53 26.53 -17.03 -7.51
C VAL A 53 25.77 -16.20 -6.49
N GLU A 54 26.32 -15.05 -6.14
CA GLU A 54 25.70 -14.08 -5.27
C GLU A 54 24.90 -13.04 -6.04
N ILE A 55 23.72 -12.70 -5.52
CA ILE A 55 22.92 -11.60 -6.06
C ILE A 55 23.49 -10.28 -5.54
N GLN A 56 23.96 -9.43 -6.42
CA GLN A 56 24.40 -8.08 -6.08
C GLN A 56 23.32 -7.07 -6.45
N PHE A 57 22.77 -6.41 -5.44
CA PHE A 57 21.77 -5.37 -5.66
C PHE A 57 22.43 -4.09 -6.17
N GLY A 58 21.75 -3.44 -7.12
CA GLY A 58 22.07 -2.07 -7.51
C GLY A 58 21.80 -1.07 -6.36
N PRO A 59 22.25 0.18 -6.48
CA PRO A 59 22.23 1.15 -5.37
C PRO A 59 20.83 1.46 -4.83
N ASN A 60 19.81 1.38 -5.67
CA ASN A 60 18.42 1.66 -5.30
C ASN A 60 17.55 0.40 -5.17
N ILE A 61 18.16 -0.78 -5.09
CA ILE A 61 17.44 -2.03 -4.89
C ILE A 61 17.61 -2.44 -3.42
N LYS A 62 16.50 -2.65 -2.73
CA LYS A 62 16.46 -3.09 -1.33
C LYS A 62 15.42 -4.19 -1.17
N ASP A 63 15.69 -5.09 -0.24
CA ASP A 63 14.72 -6.11 0.14
C ASP A 63 13.48 -5.50 0.80
N TRP A 64 12.39 -6.25 0.75
CA TRP A 64 11.20 -5.95 1.51
C TRP A 64 11.48 -6.14 3.01
N PRO A 65 10.92 -5.26 3.86
CA PRO A 65 10.97 -5.51 5.30
C PRO A 65 10.14 -6.75 5.66
N ALA A 66 10.46 -7.36 6.79
CA ALA A 66 9.64 -8.45 7.32
C ALA A 66 8.19 -7.96 7.54
N MET A 67 7.24 -8.78 7.10
CA MET A 67 5.81 -8.49 7.25
C MET A 67 5.24 -9.36 8.37
N PRO A 68 4.64 -8.76 9.41
CA PRO A 68 4.01 -9.52 10.48
C PRO A 68 2.78 -10.29 9.98
N GLN A 69 2.49 -11.41 10.65
CA GLN A 69 1.26 -12.14 10.43
C GLN A 69 0.09 -11.43 11.12
N LEU A 70 -1.11 -11.57 10.56
CA LEU A 70 -2.33 -11.04 11.17
C LEU A 70 -2.54 -11.71 12.53
N ALA A 71 -2.61 -10.91 13.60
CA ALA A 71 -2.95 -11.38 14.93
C ALA A 71 -4.43 -11.75 15.03
N GLU A 72 -4.83 -12.43 16.11
CA GLU A 72 -6.24 -12.77 16.35
C GLU A 72 -7.10 -11.51 16.48
N ASN A 73 -6.57 -10.53 17.17
CA ASN A 73 -7.23 -9.24 17.38
C ASN A 73 -6.35 -8.12 16.86
N LEU A 74 -6.93 -6.99 16.50
CA LEU A 74 -6.18 -5.87 15.92
C LEU A 74 -6.59 -4.55 16.56
N ILE A 75 -5.59 -3.74 16.91
CA ILE A 75 -5.74 -2.34 17.29
C ILE A 75 -5.25 -1.48 16.12
N LEU A 76 -6.12 -0.62 15.62
CA LEU A 76 -5.85 0.29 14.54
C LEU A 76 -5.86 1.73 15.03
N LYS A 77 -4.77 2.48 14.84
CA LYS A 77 -4.79 3.94 15.01
C LYS A 77 -5.14 4.59 13.68
N VAL A 78 -6.14 5.47 13.70
CA VAL A 78 -6.46 6.32 12.56
C VAL A 78 -5.36 7.37 12.42
N VAL A 79 -4.61 7.35 11.32
CA VAL A 79 -3.46 8.23 11.14
C VAL A 79 -3.64 9.22 9.98
N SER A 80 -4.73 9.11 9.23
CA SER A 80 -5.14 10.08 8.20
C SER A 80 -6.61 9.96 7.89
N GLU A 81 -7.25 11.09 7.64
CA GLU A 81 -8.62 11.20 7.13
C GLU A 81 -8.64 12.03 5.85
N ILE A 82 -9.22 11.48 4.80
CA ILE A 82 -9.30 12.11 3.49
C ILE A 82 -10.76 12.21 3.08
N HIS A 83 -11.31 13.41 3.12
CA HIS A 83 -12.71 13.67 2.85
C HIS A 83 -13.01 14.10 1.42
N ASP A 84 -12.00 14.09 0.53
CA ASP A 84 -12.24 14.35 -0.88
C ASP A 84 -13.10 13.26 -1.50
N PRO A 85 -14.01 13.60 -2.41
CA PRO A 85 -14.93 12.63 -3.02
C PRO A 85 -14.23 11.44 -3.68
N VAL A 86 -13.04 11.63 -4.20
CA VAL A 86 -12.18 10.57 -4.77
C VAL A 86 -10.74 10.86 -4.40
N THR A 87 -10.00 9.82 -3.99
CA THR A 87 -8.55 9.90 -3.76
C THR A 87 -7.84 9.05 -4.80
N THR A 88 -7.00 9.69 -5.60
CA THR A 88 -6.25 9.03 -6.67
C THR A 88 -5.07 8.23 -6.11
N THR A 89 -4.62 7.25 -6.88
CA THR A 89 -3.39 6.52 -6.53
C THR A 89 -2.14 7.41 -6.55
N ASP A 90 -2.15 8.50 -7.30
CA ASP A 90 -1.04 9.46 -7.34
C ASP A 90 -1.02 10.38 -6.10
N GLU A 91 -2.17 10.59 -5.45
CA GLU A 91 -2.26 11.22 -4.14
C GLU A 91 -1.83 10.27 -3.01
N LEU A 92 -2.15 8.98 -3.14
CA LEU A 92 -1.70 7.95 -2.19
C LEU A 92 -0.20 7.71 -2.29
N ILE A 93 0.36 7.67 -3.51
CA ILE A 93 1.79 7.55 -3.78
C ILE A 93 2.12 8.23 -5.12
N PRO A 94 2.92 9.32 -5.13
CA PRO A 94 3.25 10.05 -6.35
C PRO A 94 4.23 9.27 -7.25
N SER A 95 3.69 8.33 -8.03
CA SER A 95 4.46 7.32 -8.76
C SER A 95 5.41 7.88 -9.84
N GLY A 96 5.12 9.06 -10.38
CA GLY A 96 5.99 9.74 -11.35
C GLY A 96 7.30 10.22 -10.73
N GLU A 97 7.20 10.95 -9.63
CA GLU A 97 8.36 11.55 -8.92
C GLU A 97 9.21 10.50 -8.21
N THR A 98 8.61 9.39 -7.81
CA THR A 98 9.25 8.34 -7.02
C THR A 98 9.74 7.15 -7.86
N SER A 99 9.80 7.32 -9.18
CA SER A 99 10.14 6.23 -10.10
C SER A 99 11.49 5.56 -9.83
N SER A 100 12.47 6.31 -9.30
CA SER A 100 13.79 5.77 -8.92
C SER A 100 13.77 4.88 -7.67
N PHE A 101 12.71 4.93 -6.86
CA PHE A 101 12.56 4.14 -5.64
C PHE A 101 11.71 2.87 -5.81
N ARG A 102 11.25 2.55 -7.04
CA ARG A 102 10.34 1.40 -7.26
C ARG A 102 10.85 0.06 -6.77
N SER A 103 12.17 -0.13 -6.74
CA SER A 103 12.82 -1.34 -6.21
C SER A 103 13.39 -1.13 -4.80
N ASN A 104 12.95 -0.10 -4.10
CA ASN A 104 13.33 0.20 -2.72
C ASN A 104 12.06 0.48 -1.92
N PRO A 105 11.41 -0.55 -1.36
CA PRO A 105 10.12 -0.42 -0.67
C PRO A 105 10.15 0.59 0.48
N LEU A 106 11.21 0.57 1.28
CA LEU A 106 11.38 1.50 2.40
C LEU A 106 11.52 2.94 1.91
N GLY A 107 12.36 3.17 0.88
CA GLY A 107 12.55 4.50 0.31
C GLY A 107 11.29 5.01 -0.39
N LEU A 108 10.55 4.14 -1.07
CA LEU A 108 9.30 4.51 -1.73
C LEU A 108 8.22 4.89 -0.71
N ALA A 109 8.11 4.14 0.38
CA ALA A 109 7.10 4.35 1.41
C ALA A 109 7.19 5.74 2.07
N GLU A 110 8.37 6.37 2.10
CA GLU A 110 8.56 7.74 2.62
C GLU A 110 7.75 8.80 1.87
N PHE A 111 7.28 8.51 0.68
CA PHE A 111 6.45 9.41 -0.14
C PHE A 111 4.95 9.14 -0.03
N THR A 112 4.53 8.19 0.79
CA THR A 112 3.11 7.86 0.98
C THR A 112 2.35 9.08 1.47
N LEU A 113 1.25 9.43 0.76
CA LEU A 113 0.42 10.61 1.04
C LEU A 113 1.16 11.96 1.07
N SER A 114 2.40 12.03 0.57
CA SER A 114 3.23 13.23 0.66
C SER A 114 2.58 14.50 0.09
N ARG A 115 1.71 14.35 -0.91
CA ARG A 115 0.97 15.47 -1.52
C ARG A 115 -0.35 15.79 -0.81
N LYS A 116 -0.93 14.81 -0.10
CA LYS A 116 -2.26 14.93 0.50
C LYS A 116 -2.20 15.18 2.00
N ASP A 117 -1.36 14.44 2.67
CA ASP A 117 -1.17 14.48 4.12
C ASP A 117 0.32 14.24 4.46
N PRO A 118 1.18 15.25 4.33
CA PRO A 118 2.62 15.10 4.52
C PRO A 118 3.05 14.56 5.90
N ALA A 119 2.19 14.71 6.91
CA ALA A 119 2.46 14.20 8.26
C ALA A 119 2.12 12.70 8.44
N TYR A 120 1.46 12.08 7.47
CA TYR A 120 1.04 10.67 7.52
C TYR A 120 2.20 9.72 7.85
N VAL A 121 3.32 9.84 7.14
CA VAL A 121 4.48 8.94 7.30
C VAL A 121 5.00 8.97 8.74
N GLY A 122 5.11 10.17 9.32
CA GLY A 122 5.52 10.34 10.72
C GLY A 122 4.57 9.61 11.68
N ARG A 123 3.28 9.89 11.57
CA ARG A 123 2.26 9.26 12.43
C ARG A 123 2.19 7.73 12.26
N ALA A 124 2.30 7.23 11.03
CA ALA A 124 2.33 5.79 10.78
C ALA A 124 3.54 5.11 11.43
N LYS A 125 4.73 5.72 11.33
CA LYS A 125 5.95 5.22 11.97
C LYS A 125 5.88 5.23 13.50
N GLU A 126 5.24 6.24 14.10
CA GLU A 126 4.98 6.28 15.55
C GLU A 126 4.18 5.08 16.00
N VAL A 127 3.14 4.69 15.25
CA VAL A 127 2.36 3.48 15.56
C VAL A 127 3.16 2.21 15.33
N GLN A 128 3.97 2.17 14.28
CA GLN A 128 4.74 0.98 13.89
C GLN A 128 5.71 0.51 14.98
N VAL A 129 6.15 1.39 15.89
CA VAL A 129 7.04 0.99 17.00
C VAL A 129 6.39 -0.04 17.92
N ALA A 130 5.07 0.04 18.10
CA ALA A 130 4.33 -0.90 18.93
C ALA A 130 4.30 -2.31 18.30
N GLU A 131 4.06 -2.40 17.00
CA GLU A 131 4.09 -3.68 16.28
C GLU A 131 5.49 -4.30 16.28
N LYS A 132 6.54 -3.49 16.11
CA LYS A 132 7.91 -3.95 16.21
C LYS A 132 8.23 -4.50 17.60
N ALA A 133 7.77 -3.83 18.65
CA ALA A 133 7.92 -4.31 20.02
C ALA A 133 7.24 -5.68 20.22
N ILE A 134 6.04 -5.88 19.66
CA ILE A 134 5.35 -7.18 19.71
C ILE A 134 6.19 -8.28 19.03
N GLN A 135 6.74 -8.00 17.84
CA GLN A 135 7.57 -8.96 17.11
C GLN A 135 8.86 -9.34 17.86
N GLU A 136 9.40 -8.43 18.64
CA GLU A 136 10.56 -8.63 19.50
C GLU A 136 10.21 -9.29 20.84
N GLY A 137 8.93 -9.57 21.10
CA GLY A 137 8.45 -10.12 22.37
C GLY A 137 8.36 -9.10 23.51
N ASN A 138 8.39 -7.82 23.19
CA ASN A 138 8.29 -6.71 24.13
C ASN A 138 6.85 -6.21 24.26
N CYS A 139 6.57 -5.48 25.37
CA CYS A 139 5.26 -4.89 25.59
C CYS A 139 5.01 -3.67 24.65
N PRO A 140 4.00 -3.70 23.81
CA PRO A 140 3.71 -2.58 22.91
C PRO A 140 3.37 -1.27 23.64
N ALA A 141 2.79 -1.34 24.83
CA ALA A 141 2.45 -0.17 25.63
C ALA A 141 3.66 0.47 26.35
N GLU A 142 4.82 -0.17 26.33
CA GLU A 142 6.08 0.46 26.74
C GLU A 142 6.71 1.22 25.58
N ALA A 143 6.64 0.66 24.38
CA ALA A 143 7.13 1.31 23.16
C ALA A 143 6.23 2.49 22.72
N LEU A 144 4.92 2.36 22.92
CA LEU A 144 3.91 3.38 22.60
C LEU A 144 2.99 3.59 23.82
N PRO A 145 3.33 4.48 24.77
CA PRO A 145 2.63 4.63 26.04
C PRO A 145 1.16 4.97 25.95
N GLU A 146 0.70 5.62 24.88
CA GLU A 146 -0.71 5.94 24.62
C GLU A 146 -1.58 4.67 24.44
N LEU A 147 -0.99 3.49 24.24
CA LEU A 147 -1.73 2.23 24.23
C LEU A 147 -2.18 1.75 25.63
N LYS A 148 -1.62 2.29 26.72
CA LYS A 148 -2.00 1.86 28.09
C LYS A 148 -3.49 2.03 28.36
N PRO A 149 -4.09 3.23 28.15
CA PRO A 149 -5.53 3.39 28.33
C PRO A 149 -6.35 2.57 27.31
N VAL A 150 -5.85 2.38 26.07
CA VAL A 150 -6.52 1.57 25.06
C VAL A 150 -6.63 0.11 25.52
N PHE A 151 -5.53 -0.49 26.00
CA PHE A 151 -5.56 -1.85 26.56
C PHE A 151 -6.45 -1.95 27.81
N ALA A 152 -6.46 -0.94 28.68
CA ALA A 152 -7.34 -0.91 29.85
C ALA A 152 -8.82 -0.91 29.44
N ALA A 153 -9.20 -0.10 28.45
CA ALA A 153 -10.54 -0.05 27.91
C ALA A 153 -10.96 -1.37 27.25
N ILE A 154 -10.09 -1.95 26.41
CA ILE A 154 -10.32 -3.26 25.80
C ILE A 154 -10.52 -4.32 26.90
N HIS A 155 -9.72 -4.30 27.95
CA HIS A 155 -9.88 -5.24 29.05
C HIS A 155 -11.21 -5.14 29.74
N THR A 156 -11.70 -3.93 29.90
CA THR A 156 -13.01 -3.69 30.57
C THR A 156 -14.16 -4.16 29.70
N GLN A 157 -14.11 -3.91 28.40
CA GLN A 157 -15.19 -4.28 27.45
C GLN A 157 -15.15 -5.74 26.99
N TYR A 158 -13.95 -6.32 26.92
CA TYR A 158 -13.68 -7.66 26.42
C TYR A 158 -12.78 -8.41 27.42
N PRO A 159 -13.29 -8.82 28.60
CA PRO A 159 -12.47 -9.43 29.65
C PRO A 159 -11.83 -10.76 29.25
N ASP A 160 -12.47 -11.50 28.35
CA ASP A 160 -12.07 -12.85 27.93
C ASP A 160 -11.11 -12.85 26.73
N ILE A 161 -10.79 -11.68 26.16
CA ILE A 161 -9.87 -11.61 25.00
C ILE A 161 -8.43 -11.92 25.41
N ASP A 162 -7.79 -12.77 24.64
CA ASP A 162 -6.36 -13.02 24.74
C ASP A 162 -5.55 -11.78 24.31
N LYS A 163 -4.99 -11.09 25.30
CA LYS A 163 -4.20 -9.87 25.10
C LYS A 163 -2.80 -10.12 24.55
N THR A 164 -2.35 -11.37 24.54
CA THR A 164 -1.06 -11.75 23.98
C THR A 164 -1.11 -11.90 22.46
N ASN A 165 -2.32 -11.99 21.90
CA ASN A 165 -2.55 -12.15 20.47
C ASN A 165 -3.26 -10.92 19.86
N VAL A 166 -2.67 -9.76 20.06
CA VAL A 166 -3.15 -8.47 19.54
C VAL A 166 -2.07 -7.83 18.69
N GLY A 167 -2.36 -7.55 17.44
CA GLY A 167 -1.53 -6.74 16.56
C GLY A 167 -1.87 -5.25 16.68
N VAL A 168 -0.90 -4.40 16.42
CA VAL A 168 -1.08 -2.94 16.43
C VAL A 168 -0.63 -2.36 15.10
N GLY A 169 -1.44 -1.49 14.51
CA GLY A 169 -1.05 -0.82 13.28
C GLY A 169 -1.86 0.41 12.94
N SER A 170 -1.55 0.99 11.82
CA SER A 170 -2.23 2.20 11.33
C SER A 170 -3.35 1.87 10.34
N THR A 171 -4.31 2.77 10.25
CA THR A 171 -5.34 2.80 9.23
C THR A 171 -5.54 4.23 8.72
N ILE A 172 -6.03 4.35 7.49
CA ILE A 172 -6.53 5.60 6.95
C ILE A 172 -8.02 5.49 6.69
N PHE A 173 -8.71 6.61 6.77
CA PHE A 173 -10.03 6.78 6.19
C PHE A 173 -9.91 7.58 4.88
N ALA A 174 -10.62 7.17 3.85
CA ALA A 174 -10.84 7.95 2.64
C ALA A 174 -12.20 7.64 2.03
N VAL A 175 -12.92 8.65 1.54
CA VAL A 175 -14.26 8.47 0.98
C VAL A 175 -14.25 7.43 -0.14
N LYS A 176 -13.39 7.62 -1.15
CA LYS A 176 -13.30 6.71 -2.31
C LYS A 176 -11.87 6.61 -2.82
N PRO A 177 -11.00 5.83 -2.16
CA PRO A 177 -9.59 5.72 -2.52
C PRO A 177 -9.33 4.76 -3.68
N GLY A 178 -8.22 4.99 -4.39
CA GLY A 178 -7.63 4.04 -5.31
C GLY A 178 -7.99 4.22 -6.77
N ASP A 179 -8.40 5.42 -7.19
CA ASP A 179 -8.54 5.75 -8.61
C ASP A 179 -7.17 6.02 -9.24
N GLY A 180 -6.85 5.31 -10.32
CA GLY A 180 -5.57 5.43 -11.01
C GLY A 180 -4.90 4.10 -11.31
N SER A 181 -3.61 4.11 -11.66
CA SER A 181 -2.84 2.93 -12.11
C SER A 181 -1.81 2.39 -11.12
N ALA A 182 -1.27 3.22 -10.22
CA ALA A 182 -0.25 2.82 -9.24
C ALA A 182 -0.85 2.15 -7.97
N ARG A 183 -1.83 1.28 -8.15
CA ARG A 183 -2.64 0.69 -7.06
C ARG A 183 -1.86 -0.24 -6.15
N GLU A 184 -0.92 -0.97 -6.71
CA GLU A 184 -0.07 -1.88 -5.95
C GLU A 184 0.81 -1.09 -4.99
N GLN A 185 1.52 -0.06 -5.49
CA GLN A 185 2.40 0.76 -4.68
C GLN A 185 1.62 1.59 -3.64
N ALA A 186 0.40 2.04 -3.97
CA ALA A 186 -0.48 2.72 -3.04
C ALA A 186 -0.87 1.84 -1.84
N ALA A 187 -0.95 0.52 -2.02
CA ALA A 187 -1.20 -0.43 -0.95
C ALA A 187 0.09 -0.84 -0.23
N SER A 188 1.12 -1.29 -0.98
CA SER A 188 2.36 -1.81 -0.41
C SER A 188 3.11 -0.78 0.43
N CYS A 189 3.13 0.49 0.03
CA CYS A 189 3.78 1.55 0.79
C CYS A 189 3.13 1.78 2.16
N GLN A 190 1.80 1.73 2.24
CA GLN A 190 1.10 1.78 3.52
C GLN A 190 1.45 0.57 4.40
N LYS A 191 1.50 -0.64 3.80
CA LYS A 191 1.89 -1.86 4.54
C LYS A 191 3.31 -1.78 5.08
N VAL A 192 4.25 -1.28 4.31
CA VAL A 192 5.66 -1.06 4.72
C VAL A 192 5.75 -0.14 5.93
N LEU A 193 4.85 0.83 6.05
CA LEU A 193 4.75 1.76 7.19
C LEU A 193 3.91 1.22 8.37
N GLY A 194 3.56 -0.05 8.36
CA GLY A 194 2.76 -0.66 9.43
C GLY A 194 1.25 -0.50 9.27
N GLY A 195 0.78 -0.18 8.06
CA GLY A 195 -0.64 -0.17 7.74
C GLY A 195 -1.27 -1.56 7.77
N TRP A 196 -2.38 -1.71 8.47
CA TRP A 196 -3.14 -2.95 8.55
C TRP A 196 -4.50 -2.88 7.85
N ALA A 197 -5.03 -1.70 7.69
CA ALA A 197 -6.35 -1.52 7.09
C ALA A 197 -6.48 -0.19 6.35
N ASN A 198 -7.47 -0.14 5.45
CA ASN A 198 -8.07 1.09 4.99
C ASN A 198 -9.56 1.04 5.31
N ILE A 199 -10.13 2.16 5.68
CA ILE A 199 -11.57 2.34 5.89
C ILE A 199 -12.07 3.29 4.80
N ALA A 200 -13.12 2.91 4.09
CA ALA A 200 -13.68 3.71 3.00
C ALA A 200 -15.20 3.63 2.96
N ASN A 201 -15.85 4.64 2.38
CA ASN A 201 -17.26 4.51 2.02
C ASN A 201 -17.41 3.62 0.78
N GLU A 202 -16.50 3.78 -0.18
CA GLU A 202 -16.43 2.97 -1.40
C GLU A 202 -14.97 2.87 -1.86
N TYR A 203 -14.58 1.79 -2.53
CA TYR A 203 -13.30 1.71 -3.22
C TYR A 203 -13.45 2.08 -4.69
N ALA A 204 -12.68 3.06 -5.17
CA ALA A 204 -12.76 3.55 -6.54
C ALA A 204 -12.57 2.44 -7.59
N THR A 205 -11.75 1.43 -7.28
CA THR A 205 -11.54 0.27 -8.15
C THR A 205 -11.45 -1.03 -7.37
N LYS A 206 -11.99 -2.11 -7.94
CA LYS A 206 -11.79 -3.47 -7.41
C LYS A 206 -10.31 -3.85 -7.31
N ARG A 207 -9.48 -3.33 -8.21
CA ARG A 207 -8.04 -3.63 -8.23
C ARG A 207 -7.30 -3.05 -7.04
N TYR A 208 -7.62 -1.83 -6.61
CA TYR A 208 -7.00 -1.26 -5.41
C TYR A 208 -7.37 -2.08 -4.16
N ARG A 209 -8.66 -2.40 -4.01
CA ARG A 209 -9.12 -3.30 -2.93
C ARG A 209 -8.40 -4.65 -2.95
N SER A 210 -8.23 -5.27 -4.13
CA SER A 210 -7.50 -6.53 -4.27
C SER A 210 -6.02 -6.38 -3.90
N ASN A 211 -5.39 -5.24 -4.21
CA ASN A 211 -4.01 -5.00 -3.82
C ASN A 211 -3.86 -4.83 -2.31
N LEU A 212 -4.80 -4.18 -1.63
CA LEU A 212 -4.80 -4.15 -0.16
C LEU A 212 -4.81 -5.57 0.41
N ILE A 213 -5.72 -6.44 -0.07
CA ILE A 213 -5.82 -7.84 0.35
C ILE A 213 -4.53 -8.62 0.06
N ASN A 214 -3.95 -8.46 -1.12
CA ASN A 214 -2.71 -9.13 -1.51
C ASN A 214 -1.53 -8.76 -0.60
N TRP A 215 -1.54 -7.54 -0.06
CA TRP A 215 -0.54 -7.09 0.92
C TRP A 215 -0.93 -7.39 2.37
N GLY A 216 -1.98 -8.18 2.59
CA GLY A 216 -2.46 -8.53 3.93
C GLY A 216 -3.03 -7.34 4.69
N MET A 217 -3.59 -6.37 3.97
CA MET A 217 -4.34 -5.26 4.55
C MET A 217 -5.84 -5.50 4.42
N LEU A 218 -6.59 -5.00 5.38
CA LEU A 218 -8.04 -5.18 5.49
C LEU A 218 -8.79 -4.00 4.85
N PRO A 219 -9.55 -4.20 3.77
CA PRO A 219 -10.34 -3.16 3.15
C PRO A 219 -11.73 -3.08 3.79
N PHE A 220 -11.87 -2.30 4.84
CA PHE A 220 -13.15 -2.08 5.51
C PHE A 220 -14.04 -1.10 4.74
N LEU A 221 -15.35 -1.27 4.88
CA LEU A 221 -16.37 -0.35 4.39
C LEU A 221 -17.17 0.20 5.56
N ILE A 222 -17.47 1.50 5.51
CA ILE A 222 -18.34 2.19 6.45
C ILE A 222 -19.40 2.96 5.64
N PRO A 223 -20.67 3.01 6.09
CA PRO A 223 -21.68 3.83 5.44
C PRO A 223 -21.27 5.31 5.35
N GLU A 224 -21.82 6.01 4.36
CA GLU A 224 -21.70 7.46 4.29
C GLU A 224 -22.39 8.11 5.50
N GLY A 225 -21.85 9.22 5.96
CA GLY A 225 -22.34 9.99 7.10
C GLY A 225 -21.24 10.43 8.04
N ASP A 226 -21.61 10.77 9.27
CA ASP A 226 -20.65 11.16 10.30
C ASP A 226 -19.77 9.97 10.67
N LEU A 227 -18.47 10.18 10.73
CA LEU A 227 -17.52 9.15 11.16
C LEU A 227 -17.58 8.99 12.69
N PRO A 228 -17.60 7.75 13.20
CA PRO A 228 -17.55 7.48 14.63
C PRO A 228 -16.14 7.59 15.22
N PHE A 229 -15.18 8.11 14.47
CA PHE A 229 -13.77 8.28 14.85
C PHE A 229 -13.18 9.49 14.16
N THR A 230 -12.06 9.96 14.69
CA THR A 230 -11.24 11.03 14.10
C THR A 230 -9.77 10.61 14.03
N ASN A 231 -8.96 11.43 13.33
CA ASN A 231 -7.51 11.20 13.25
C ASN A 231 -6.88 11.21 14.66
N GLY A 232 -6.19 10.14 15.00
CA GLY A 232 -5.61 9.89 16.32
C GLY A 232 -6.37 8.86 17.15
N ASP A 233 -7.64 8.57 16.83
CA ASP A 233 -8.45 7.59 17.55
C ASP A 233 -7.97 6.16 17.33
N TYR A 234 -8.27 5.30 18.29
CA TYR A 234 -8.00 3.88 18.24
C TYR A 234 -9.27 3.07 18.00
N ILE A 235 -9.20 2.14 17.07
CA ILE A 235 -10.26 1.21 16.72
C ILE A 235 -9.82 -0.19 17.08
N PHE A 236 -10.59 -0.89 17.92
CA PHE A 236 -10.35 -2.29 18.24
C PHE A 236 -11.19 -3.20 17.38
N VAL A 237 -10.55 -4.19 16.75
CA VAL A 237 -11.17 -5.19 15.87
C VAL A 237 -10.93 -6.58 16.46
N PRO A 238 -11.87 -7.10 17.28
CA PRO A 238 -11.74 -8.43 17.86
C PRO A 238 -11.93 -9.54 16.84
N GLU A 239 -11.32 -10.70 17.09
CA GLU A 239 -11.46 -11.96 16.33
C GLU A 239 -11.29 -11.80 14.81
N ILE A 240 -10.49 -10.85 14.37
CA ILE A 240 -10.38 -10.52 12.94
C ILE A 240 -9.76 -11.66 12.13
N ARG A 241 -8.80 -12.42 12.69
CA ARG A 241 -8.22 -13.56 12.01
C ARG A 241 -9.27 -14.62 11.75
N LYS A 242 -10.03 -14.98 12.76
CA LYS A 242 -11.14 -15.93 12.67
C LYS A 242 -12.17 -15.48 11.62
N ALA A 243 -12.55 -14.21 11.63
CA ALA A 243 -13.49 -13.65 10.64
C ALA A 243 -12.96 -13.79 9.21
N VAL A 244 -11.66 -13.60 8.99
CA VAL A 244 -11.01 -13.78 7.66
C VAL A 244 -10.97 -15.26 7.26
N GLU A 245 -10.60 -16.15 8.19
CA GLU A 245 -10.52 -17.60 7.93
C GLU A 245 -11.87 -18.21 7.60
N GLU A 246 -12.91 -17.83 8.33
CA GLU A 246 -14.28 -18.31 8.13
C GLU A 246 -14.96 -17.66 6.92
N LYS A 247 -14.31 -16.71 6.24
CA LYS A 247 -14.89 -15.89 5.17
C LYS A 247 -16.20 -15.23 5.62
N ALA A 248 -16.30 -14.97 6.90
CA ALA A 248 -17.45 -14.33 7.49
C ALA A 248 -17.59 -12.93 6.85
N VAL A 249 -18.76 -12.62 6.31
CA VAL A 249 -19.15 -11.25 6.05
C VAL A 249 -19.37 -10.63 7.42
N SER A 250 -18.28 -10.29 8.08
CA SER A 250 -18.33 -9.61 9.35
C SER A 250 -18.77 -8.17 9.07
N TYR A 251 -19.97 -7.85 9.49
CA TYR A 251 -20.26 -6.49 9.90
C TYR A 251 -19.41 -6.26 11.16
N THR A 252 -18.15 -5.95 10.97
CA THR A 252 -17.29 -5.54 12.04
C THR A 252 -17.90 -4.25 12.57
N HIS A 253 -18.49 -4.31 13.76
CA HIS A 253 -18.84 -3.11 14.49
C HIS A 253 -17.52 -2.44 14.85
N LEU A 254 -17.09 -1.51 13.99
CA LEU A 254 -16.06 -0.56 14.35
C LEU A 254 -16.62 0.27 15.50
N ARG A 255 -16.22 -0.03 16.73
CA ARG A 255 -16.47 0.84 17.86
C ARG A 255 -15.24 1.70 18.02
N ALA A 256 -15.36 2.96 17.59
CA ALA A 256 -14.43 3.99 18.01
C ALA A 256 -14.52 4.07 19.54
N HIS A 257 -13.38 4.04 20.20
CA HIS A 257 -13.31 4.43 21.59
C HIS A 257 -13.37 5.95 21.67
N GLU A 258 -14.36 6.44 22.37
CA GLU A 258 -14.34 7.82 22.83
C GLU A 258 -13.00 8.07 23.52
N THR A 259 -12.34 9.13 23.10
CA THR A 259 -11.08 9.56 23.68
C THR A 259 -11.21 9.58 25.20
N CYS A 260 -10.24 9.03 25.93
CA CYS A 260 -10.12 9.18 27.38
C CYS A 260 -9.81 10.64 27.76
N ALA A 261 -10.66 11.58 27.33
CA ALA A 261 -10.56 12.99 27.66
C ALA A 261 -11.49 13.39 28.83
N ASP A 262 -12.31 12.46 29.31
CA ASP A 262 -13.25 12.70 30.44
C ASP A 262 -13.07 11.66 31.55
N LEU A 263 -11.84 11.52 32.08
CA LEU A 263 -11.56 10.93 33.37
C LEU A 263 -10.53 11.75 34.13
#